data_172ba8b311cb79e5ac0bf28ce9f8984d
#
_entry.id   172ba8b311cb79e5ac0bf28ce9f8984d
#
_cell.length_a   1.000
_cell.length_b   1.000
_cell.length_c   1.000
_cell.angle_alpha   90.00
_cell.angle_beta   90.00
_cell.angle_gamma   90.00
#
_symmetry.space_group_name_H-M   'P 1'
#
loop_
_entity.id
_entity.type
_entity.pdbx_description
1 polymer ?
#
loop_
_entity_poly.entity_id
_entity_poly.type
_entity_poly.pdbx_seq_one_letter_code
_entity_poly.pdbx_strand_id
1 'polypeptide(L)'
;CASVNMLTQNKNRLFEKDKIEYTLRTIRSLLNSIKFGSQLKNIKINFKIIDHNSTQENLEKINEVFKNFGTKYILIKLNVSKFEDQIDKVNQKGEKLSYNQMSNMANINQSLLEAKNSKDLIYFVEDDYIHKKNAINEMVLTYERIASQLNKEIILCPADYPYLYAKAELTQNYLGHNYHWRKVNETLCTFLTSKEIINKYWDKYISMCKKEHSPFEKPMHDIYEKELCISPIP
;
A
#
# COMPACT_ATOMS: atom_id res chain seq x y z
N CYS A 1 -4.68 4.18 5.26
CA CYS A 1 -5.14 4.06 6.66
C CYS A 1 -6.57 4.53 6.80
N ALA A 2 -7.48 3.67 7.31
CA ALA A 2 -8.88 4.05 7.50
C ALA A 2 -9.06 5.01 8.68
N SER A 3 -8.43 4.73 9.81
CA SER A 3 -8.44 5.59 10.99
C SER A 3 -7.39 5.14 12.00
N VAL A 4 -6.70 6.07 12.62
CA VAL A 4 -5.76 5.77 13.72
C VAL A 4 -6.47 5.39 15.02
N ASN A 5 -7.78 5.62 15.11
CA ASN A 5 -8.59 5.29 16.28
C ASN A 5 -9.38 3.98 16.13
N MET A 6 -9.43 3.41 14.94
CA MET A 6 -10.15 2.17 14.68
C MET A 6 -9.24 0.96 14.81
N LEU A 7 -9.64 0.01 15.63
CA LEU A 7 -8.99 -1.28 15.73
C LEU A 7 -9.72 -2.28 14.83
N THR A 8 -9.12 -2.64 13.71
CA THR A 8 -9.67 -3.67 12.81
C THR A 8 -9.35 -5.08 13.27
N GLN A 9 -8.37 -5.23 14.16
CA GLN A 9 -7.96 -6.51 14.74
C GLN A 9 -7.91 -6.38 16.26
N ASN A 10 -8.60 -7.28 16.96
CA ASN A 10 -8.61 -7.39 18.43
C ASN A 10 -7.38 -8.11 19.00
N LYS A 11 -6.24 -8.01 18.35
CA LYS A 11 -4.99 -8.63 18.82
C LYS A 11 -4.12 -7.56 19.49
N ASN A 12 -3.41 -7.95 20.53
CA ASN A 12 -2.41 -7.12 21.16
C ASN A 12 -1.34 -6.74 20.10
N ARG A 13 -1.01 -5.47 20.05
CA ARG A 13 0.03 -4.97 19.17
C ARG A 13 1.39 -5.24 19.78
N LEU A 14 2.41 -5.45 18.93
CA LEU A 14 3.75 -5.88 19.33
C LEU A 14 4.38 -5.02 20.46
N PHE A 15 4.10 -3.72 20.51
CA PHE A 15 4.65 -2.81 21.52
C PHE A 15 3.59 -2.27 22.48
N GLU A 16 2.39 -2.85 22.48
CA GLU A 16 1.26 -2.43 23.34
C GLU A 16 1.01 -0.90 23.33
N LYS A 17 1.24 -0.27 22.19
CA LYS A 17 1.04 1.18 21.99
C LYS A 17 -0.27 1.44 21.25
N ASP A 18 -0.76 2.67 21.39
CA ASP A 18 -1.89 3.15 20.61
C ASP A 18 -1.59 3.11 19.11
N LYS A 19 -2.63 2.93 18.30
CA LYS A 19 -2.48 2.82 16.85
C LYS A 19 -1.74 4.01 16.23
N ILE A 20 -1.92 5.21 16.75
CA ILE A 20 -1.23 6.41 16.27
C ILE A 20 0.30 6.27 16.30
N GLU A 21 0.86 5.59 17.30
CA GLU A 21 2.31 5.40 17.40
C GLU A 21 2.87 4.58 16.23
N TYR A 22 2.12 3.58 15.76
CA TYR A 22 2.50 2.77 14.60
C TYR A 22 2.41 3.60 13.31
N THR A 23 1.33 4.34 13.14
CA THR A 23 1.13 5.26 12.01
C THR A 23 2.26 6.30 11.94
N LEU A 24 2.61 6.93 13.07
CA LEU A 24 3.72 7.91 13.12
C LEU A 24 5.08 7.28 12.78
N ARG A 25 5.32 6.04 13.21
CA ARG A 25 6.55 5.29 12.86
C ARG A 25 6.60 4.97 11.37
N THR A 26 5.48 4.54 10.79
CA THR A 26 5.37 4.33 9.33
C THR A 26 5.71 5.61 8.58
N ILE A 27 5.06 6.72 8.91
CA ILE A 27 5.29 8.02 8.25
C ILE A 27 6.74 8.47 8.40
N ARG A 28 7.29 8.42 9.62
CA ARG A 28 8.71 8.82 9.87
C ARG A 28 9.69 7.95 9.09
N SER A 29 9.49 6.63 9.06
CA SER A 29 10.38 5.72 8.33
C SER A 29 10.30 5.95 6.82
N LEU A 30 9.09 6.18 6.28
CA LEU A 30 8.87 6.51 4.88
C LEU A 30 9.56 7.82 4.49
N LEU A 31 9.34 8.90 5.24
CA LEU A 31 9.95 10.20 4.99
C LEU A 31 11.48 10.15 5.12
N ASN A 32 12.01 9.41 6.09
CA ASN A 32 13.44 9.16 6.21
C ASN A 32 13.99 8.42 4.98
N SER A 33 13.29 7.41 4.49
CA SER A 33 13.69 6.66 3.31
C SER A 33 13.75 7.53 2.05
N ILE A 34 12.79 8.44 1.89
CA ILE A 34 12.79 9.40 0.78
C ILE A 34 13.94 10.40 0.90
N LYS A 35 14.15 10.96 2.08
CA LYS A 35 15.24 11.92 2.34
C LYS A 35 16.62 11.31 2.10
N PHE A 36 16.79 10.04 2.38
CA PHE A 36 18.04 9.32 2.15
C PHE A 36 18.33 9.06 0.66
N GLY A 37 17.31 9.01 -0.18
CA GLY A 37 17.43 8.75 -1.61
C GLY A 37 17.97 9.93 -2.40
N SER A 38 19.29 10.16 -2.38
CA SER A 38 19.93 11.25 -3.13
C SER A 38 19.62 11.22 -4.63
N GLN A 39 19.37 10.06 -5.19
CA GLN A 39 19.01 9.84 -6.58
C GLN A 39 17.56 10.22 -6.90
N LEU A 40 16.72 10.41 -5.87
CA LEU A 40 15.32 10.83 -6.02
C LEU A 40 15.13 12.34 -6.07
N LYS A 41 16.20 13.15 -6.08
CA LYS A 41 16.12 14.62 -6.01
C LYS A 41 15.27 15.25 -7.13
N ASN A 42 15.23 14.61 -8.28
CA ASN A 42 14.47 15.10 -9.45
C ASN A 42 13.07 14.48 -9.56
N ILE A 43 12.68 13.62 -8.60
CA ILE A 43 11.37 12.97 -8.60
C ILE A 43 10.41 13.79 -7.74
N LYS A 44 9.29 14.20 -8.33
CA LYS A 44 8.22 14.87 -7.58
C LYS A 44 7.36 13.85 -6.86
N ILE A 45 7.44 13.87 -5.54
CA ILE A 45 6.64 12.98 -4.68
C ILE A 45 5.45 13.76 -4.10
N ASN A 46 4.25 13.23 -4.26
CA ASN A 46 3.03 13.77 -3.70
C ASN A 46 2.49 12.79 -2.64
N PHE A 47 2.31 13.26 -1.42
CA PHE A 47 1.72 12.48 -0.34
C PHE A 47 0.24 12.73 -0.23
N LYS A 48 -0.55 11.65 -0.15
CA LYS A 48 -1.96 11.68 0.18
C LYS A 48 -2.22 10.77 1.36
N ILE A 49 -2.92 11.28 2.37
CA ILE A 49 -3.36 10.51 3.54
C ILE A 49 -4.88 10.47 3.48
N ILE A 50 -5.44 9.27 3.44
CA ILE A 50 -6.88 9.07 3.49
C ILE A 50 -7.22 8.70 4.92
N ASP A 51 -7.97 9.55 5.57
CA ASP A 51 -8.31 9.43 7.00
C ASP A 51 -9.80 9.25 7.22
N HIS A 52 -10.13 8.41 8.17
CA HIS A 52 -11.49 8.21 8.63
C HIS A 52 -11.57 8.28 10.15
N ASN A 53 -12.18 9.34 10.65
CA ASN A 53 -12.49 9.55 12.08
C ASN A 53 -11.29 9.62 13.04
N SER A 54 -10.11 9.99 12.57
CA SER A 54 -9.03 10.33 13.51
C SER A 54 -9.37 11.57 14.32
N THR A 55 -8.94 11.60 15.58
CA THR A 55 -9.10 12.79 16.42
C THR A 55 -8.23 13.92 15.90
N GLN A 56 -8.65 15.17 16.20
CA GLN A 56 -7.87 16.35 15.83
C GLN A 56 -6.45 16.29 16.41
N GLU A 57 -6.29 15.81 17.65
CA GLU A 57 -4.98 15.62 18.29
C GLU A 57 -4.08 14.67 17.47
N ASN A 58 -4.63 13.54 16.99
CA ASN A 58 -3.86 12.59 16.20
C ASN A 58 -3.49 13.16 14.83
N LEU A 59 -4.38 13.94 14.20
CA LEU A 59 -4.08 14.63 12.94
C LEU A 59 -2.99 15.69 13.13
N GLU A 60 -2.97 16.39 14.26
CA GLU A 60 -1.91 17.34 14.61
C GLU A 60 -0.54 16.66 14.78
N LYS A 61 -0.50 15.51 15.46
CA LYS A 61 0.73 14.69 15.56
C LYS A 61 1.26 14.27 14.18
N ILE A 62 0.37 13.86 13.27
CA ILE A 62 0.75 13.53 11.89
C ILE A 62 1.30 14.77 11.18
N ASN A 63 0.59 15.90 11.28
CA ASN A 63 1.01 17.16 10.65
C ASN A 63 2.38 17.64 11.15
N GLU A 64 2.64 17.51 12.46
CA GLU A 64 3.94 17.83 13.05
C GLU A 64 5.07 17.00 12.44
N VAL A 65 4.87 15.71 12.22
CA VAL A 65 5.88 14.86 11.57
C VAL A 65 6.18 15.39 10.16
N PHE A 66 5.18 15.66 9.35
CA PHE A 66 5.41 16.19 7.99
C PHE A 66 6.11 17.57 8.01
N LYS A 67 5.71 18.44 8.93
CA LYS A 67 6.33 19.76 9.13
C LYS A 67 7.82 19.62 9.51
N ASN A 68 8.17 18.70 10.40
CA ASN A 68 9.55 18.46 10.84
C ASN A 68 10.44 17.93 9.70
N PHE A 69 9.86 17.28 8.72
CA PHE A 69 10.55 16.85 7.50
C PHE A 69 10.51 17.88 6.35
N GLY A 70 9.84 19.01 6.54
CA GLY A 70 9.67 20.02 5.48
C GLY A 70 8.85 19.50 4.29
N THR A 71 8.02 18.50 4.49
CA THR A 71 7.26 17.80 3.45
C THR A 71 5.79 18.17 3.54
N LYS A 72 5.16 18.39 2.38
CA LYS A 72 3.71 18.65 2.30
C LYS A 72 2.94 17.36 2.00
N TYR A 73 1.70 17.28 2.48
CA TYR A 73 0.77 16.22 2.15
C TYR A 73 -0.64 16.75 1.95
N ILE A 74 -1.49 15.97 1.33
CA ILE A 74 -2.91 16.23 1.17
C ILE A 74 -3.66 15.28 2.09
N LEU A 75 -4.44 15.83 3.01
CA LEU A 75 -5.35 15.07 3.85
C LEU A 75 -6.71 14.94 3.15
N ILE A 76 -7.14 13.73 2.92
CA ILE A 76 -8.45 13.39 2.34
C ILE A 76 -9.29 12.77 3.44
N LYS A 77 -10.33 13.48 3.85
CA LYS A 77 -11.30 12.93 4.79
C LYS A 77 -12.20 11.94 4.07
N LEU A 78 -12.13 10.67 4.48
CA LEU A 78 -12.93 9.61 3.90
C LEU A 78 -14.41 9.79 4.28
N ASN A 79 -15.25 9.83 3.27
CA ASN A 79 -16.69 9.73 3.44
C ASN A 79 -17.16 8.32 3.07
N VAL A 80 -17.35 7.46 4.08
CA VAL A 80 -17.73 6.05 3.88
C VAL A 80 -19.08 5.92 3.18
N SER A 81 -20.05 6.79 3.50
CA SER A 81 -21.39 6.72 2.90
C SER A 81 -21.39 6.91 1.37
N LYS A 82 -20.37 7.57 0.82
CA LYS A 82 -20.19 7.70 -0.63
C LYS A 82 -19.99 6.35 -1.34
N PHE A 83 -19.55 5.34 -0.62
CA PHE A 83 -19.20 4.03 -1.14
C PHE A 83 -20.18 2.93 -0.70
N GLU A 84 -21.12 3.20 0.19
CA GLU A 84 -22.01 2.19 0.79
C GLU A 84 -22.82 1.38 -0.22
N ASP A 85 -23.29 2.03 -1.29
CA ASP A 85 -24.03 1.37 -2.36
C ASP A 85 -23.14 0.51 -3.29
N GLN A 86 -21.83 0.70 -3.21
CA GLN A 86 -20.85 -0.04 -4.01
C GLN A 86 -20.27 -1.24 -3.26
N ILE A 87 -20.53 -1.34 -1.94
CA ILE A 87 -19.98 -2.36 -1.06
C ILE A 87 -21.08 -3.37 -0.73
N ASP A 88 -20.85 -4.63 -1.03
CA ASP A 88 -21.73 -5.73 -0.66
C ASP A 88 -21.87 -5.76 0.88
N LYS A 89 -23.07 -5.99 1.39
CA LYS A 89 -23.32 -6.01 2.84
C LYS A 89 -22.89 -7.31 3.52
N VAL A 90 -22.50 -8.31 2.73
CA VAL A 90 -22.05 -9.62 3.18
C VAL A 90 -20.75 -10.01 2.49
N ASN A 91 -19.89 -10.73 3.21
CA ASN A 91 -18.65 -11.30 2.68
C ASN A 91 -18.90 -12.55 1.81
N GLN A 92 -17.84 -13.19 1.31
CA GLN A 92 -17.94 -14.41 0.51
C GLN A 92 -18.60 -15.59 1.25
N LYS A 93 -18.56 -15.59 2.60
CA LYS A 93 -19.16 -16.63 3.44
C LYS A 93 -20.62 -16.34 3.80
N GLY A 94 -21.19 -15.22 3.33
CA GLY A 94 -22.55 -14.79 3.67
C GLY A 94 -22.66 -14.09 5.03
N GLU A 95 -21.54 -13.77 5.69
CA GLU A 95 -21.51 -13.09 6.98
C GLU A 95 -21.66 -11.58 6.78
N LYS A 96 -22.43 -10.91 7.65
CA LYS A 96 -22.64 -9.45 7.57
C LYS A 96 -21.33 -8.70 7.86
N LEU A 97 -21.01 -7.74 7.01
CA LEU A 97 -19.84 -6.87 7.22
C LEU A 97 -20.04 -5.94 8.41
N SER A 98 -18.99 -5.80 9.21
CA SER A 98 -18.90 -4.75 10.23
C SER A 98 -18.68 -3.38 9.57
N TYR A 99 -18.99 -2.31 10.31
CA TYR A 99 -18.70 -0.96 9.87
C TYR A 99 -17.19 -0.74 9.60
N ASN A 100 -16.32 -1.36 10.40
CA ASN A 100 -14.87 -1.26 10.21
C ASN A 100 -14.41 -1.91 8.89
N GLN A 101 -14.98 -3.05 8.53
CA GLN A 101 -14.70 -3.70 7.25
C GLN A 101 -15.16 -2.82 6.08
N MET A 102 -16.39 -2.27 6.16
CA MET A 102 -16.89 -1.34 5.15
C MET A 102 -16.01 -0.08 5.04
N SER A 103 -15.58 0.48 6.16
CA SER A 103 -14.66 1.62 6.18
C SER A 103 -13.32 1.31 5.54
N ASN A 104 -12.77 0.11 5.78
CA ASN A 104 -11.52 -0.33 5.14
C ASN A 104 -11.70 -0.45 3.61
N MET A 105 -12.78 -1.08 3.14
CA MET A 105 -13.07 -1.21 1.72
C MET A 105 -13.29 0.16 1.06
N ALA A 106 -13.99 1.08 1.72
CA ALA A 106 -14.16 2.47 1.26
C ALA A 106 -12.83 3.23 1.19
N ASN A 107 -11.92 3.00 2.16
CA ASN A 107 -10.59 3.60 2.15
C ASN A 107 -9.76 3.12 0.95
N ILE A 108 -9.77 1.83 0.67
CA ILE A 108 -9.06 1.26 -0.49
C ILE A 108 -9.67 1.79 -1.79
N ASN A 109 -11.00 1.89 -1.88
CA ASN A 109 -11.68 2.47 -3.05
C ASN A 109 -11.23 3.92 -3.27
N GLN A 110 -11.27 4.76 -2.23
CA GLN A 110 -10.78 6.14 -2.32
C GLN A 110 -9.30 6.19 -2.73
N SER A 111 -8.46 5.28 -2.21
CA SER A 111 -7.04 5.20 -2.58
C SER A 111 -6.85 4.88 -4.06
N LEU A 112 -7.65 3.96 -4.61
CA LEU A 112 -7.63 3.61 -6.02
C LEU A 112 -8.12 4.76 -6.91
N LEU A 113 -9.16 5.51 -6.49
CA LEU A 113 -9.61 6.71 -7.20
C LEU A 113 -8.52 7.79 -7.26
N GLU A 114 -7.79 7.98 -6.15
CA GLU A 114 -6.64 8.90 -6.12
C GLU A 114 -5.50 8.42 -7.03
N ALA A 115 -5.27 7.11 -7.07
CA ALA A 115 -4.28 6.49 -7.95
C ALA A 115 -4.63 6.69 -9.42
N LYS A 116 -5.88 6.51 -9.81
CA LYS A 116 -6.37 6.73 -11.18
C LYS A 116 -6.12 8.16 -11.68
N ASN A 117 -6.13 9.12 -10.76
CA ASN A 117 -5.85 10.53 -11.04
C ASN A 117 -4.36 10.92 -10.89
N SER A 118 -3.47 9.97 -10.57
CA SER A 118 -2.03 10.20 -10.49
C SER A 118 -1.42 10.34 -11.89
N LYS A 119 -0.13 10.69 -11.95
CA LYS A 119 0.55 10.86 -13.25
C LYS A 119 1.35 9.64 -13.67
N ASP A 120 1.96 8.97 -12.72
CA ASP A 120 3.01 7.99 -12.97
C ASP A 120 2.95 6.82 -11.97
N LEU A 121 4.00 6.60 -11.21
CA LEU A 121 4.05 5.55 -10.20
C LEU A 121 3.20 5.88 -8.98
N ILE A 122 2.58 4.86 -8.42
CA ILE A 122 1.80 4.92 -7.22
C ILE A 122 2.35 3.92 -6.20
N TYR A 123 2.58 4.37 -4.99
CA TYR A 123 2.94 3.52 -3.87
C TYR A 123 1.81 3.53 -2.84
N PHE A 124 1.08 2.42 -2.73
CA PHE A 124 0.10 2.19 -1.68
C PHE A 124 0.81 1.73 -0.42
N VAL A 125 0.50 2.35 0.70
CA VAL A 125 1.16 2.08 1.99
C VAL A 125 0.12 1.95 3.08
N GLU A 126 0.09 0.80 3.75
CA GLU A 126 -0.65 0.60 5.00
C GLU A 126 0.08 1.29 6.17
N ASP A 127 -0.65 1.66 7.20
CA ASP A 127 -0.17 2.54 8.26
C ASP A 127 0.62 1.84 9.39
N ASP A 128 1.09 0.64 9.14
CA ASP A 128 1.86 -0.18 10.08
C ASP A 128 3.15 -0.79 9.49
N TYR A 129 3.58 -0.32 8.31
CA TYR A 129 4.83 -0.73 7.66
C TYR A 129 6.01 0.16 8.04
N ILE A 130 7.12 -0.46 8.43
CA ILE A 130 8.39 0.23 8.68
C ILE A 130 9.30 0.11 7.47
N HIS A 131 9.73 1.26 6.95
CA HIS A 131 10.60 1.33 5.78
C HIS A 131 12.08 1.29 6.20
N LYS A 132 12.87 0.44 5.52
CA LYS A 132 14.34 0.53 5.58
C LYS A 132 14.79 1.88 5.01
N LYS A 133 15.95 2.35 5.45
CA LYS A 133 16.46 3.68 5.10
C LYS A 133 16.57 3.93 3.58
N ASN A 134 16.85 2.90 2.79
CA ASN A 134 16.98 2.98 1.33
C ASN A 134 15.77 2.43 0.56
N ALA A 135 14.66 2.07 1.22
CA ALA A 135 13.56 1.33 0.62
C ALA A 135 12.95 2.03 -0.60
N ILE A 136 12.66 3.35 -0.50
CA ILE A 136 12.04 4.08 -1.62
C ILE A 136 13.00 4.21 -2.80
N ASN A 137 14.28 4.50 -2.54
CA ASN A 137 15.29 4.56 -3.59
C ASN A 137 15.44 3.21 -4.30
N GLU A 138 15.51 2.13 -3.54
CA GLU A 138 15.58 0.76 -4.07
C GLU A 138 14.38 0.43 -4.95
N MET A 139 13.15 0.71 -4.47
CA MET A 139 11.95 0.42 -5.24
C MET A 139 11.89 1.19 -6.56
N VAL A 140 12.10 2.50 -6.53
CA VAL A 140 11.99 3.33 -7.73
C VAL A 140 13.02 2.93 -8.78
N LEU A 141 14.28 2.76 -8.39
CA LEU A 141 15.35 2.41 -9.32
C LEU A 141 15.25 0.95 -9.81
N THR A 142 14.76 0.04 -8.97
CA THR A 142 14.47 -1.34 -9.39
C THR A 142 13.33 -1.38 -10.39
N TYR A 143 12.26 -0.59 -10.14
CA TYR A 143 11.15 -0.48 -11.07
C TYR A 143 11.64 0.01 -12.43
N GLU A 144 12.31 1.16 -12.47
CA GLU A 144 12.86 1.75 -13.70
C GLU A 144 13.73 0.76 -14.46
N ARG A 145 14.66 0.13 -13.77
CA ARG A 145 15.58 -0.84 -14.35
C ARG A 145 14.86 -2.03 -14.99
N ILE A 146 14.01 -2.71 -14.24
CA ILE A 146 13.39 -3.95 -14.68
C ILE A 146 12.29 -3.68 -15.71
N ALA A 147 11.47 -2.65 -15.51
CA ALA A 147 10.44 -2.26 -16.46
C ALA A 147 11.04 -1.89 -17.82
N SER A 148 12.15 -1.13 -17.84
CA SER A 148 12.87 -0.76 -19.05
C SER A 148 13.47 -1.98 -19.76
N GLN A 149 14.09 -2.91 -19.02
CA GLN A 149 14.68 -4.12 -19.60
C GLN A 149 13.64 -5.06 -20.20
N LEU A 150 12.47 -5.15 -19.57
CA LEU A 150 11.37 -6.01 -20.02
C LEU A 150 10.42 -5.30 -21.00
N ASN A 151 10.59 -4.00 -21.19
CA ASN A 151 9.68 -3.13 -21.95
C ASN A 151 8.22 -3.33 -21.55
N LYS A 152 7.96 -3.37 -20.25
CA LYS A 152 6.61 -3.50 -19.69
C LYS A 152 6.53 -2.97 -18.27
N GLU A 153 5.34 -2.55 -17.89
CA GLU A 153 5.01 -2.19 -16.51
C GLU A 153 5.05 -3.40 -15.58
N ILE A 154 5.41 -3.17 -14.32
CA ILE A 154 5.54 -4.22 -13.31
C ILE A 154 4.88 -3.80 -11.99
N ILE A 155 4.84 -4.74 -11.04
CA ILE A 155 4.33 -4.50 -9.69
C ILE A 155 5.45 -4.87 -8.70
N LEU A 156 5.72 -4.01 -7.74
CA LEU A 156 6.67 -4.29 -6.65
C LEU A 156 5.91 -4.49 -5.34
N CYS A 157 6.09 -5.64 -4.72
CA CYS A 157 5.74 -5.88 -3.33
C CYS A 157 6.99 -5.64 -2.47
N PRO A 158 7.08 -4.53 -1.70
CA PRO A 158 8.33 -4.15 -1.05
C PRO A 158 8.65 -4.95 0.21
N ALA A 159 7.82 -5.90 0.60
CA ALA A 159 7.99 -6.73 1.78
C ALA A 159 8.26 -8.18 1.39
N ASP A 160 9.26 -8.79 2.02
CA ASP A 160 9.53 -10.21 1.91
C ASP A 160 8.84 -10.93 3.07
N TYR A 161 7.73 -11.59 2.75
CA TYR A 161 6.91 -12.23 3.77
C TYR A 161 7.38 -13.64 4.10
N PRO A 162 7.59 -13.98 5.38
CA PRO A 162 8.05 -15.31 5.80
C PRO A 162 7.15 -16.46 5.33
N TYR A 163 5.84 -16.25 5.20
CA TYR A 163 4.92 -17.29 4.75
C TYR A 163 5.16 -17.73 3.30
N LEU A 164 5.76 -16.88 2.47
CA LEU A 164 6.13 -17.22 1.09
C LEU A 164 7.24 -18.30 1.02
N TYR A 165 7.91 -18.60 2.13
CA TYR A 165 8.92 -19.66 2.23
C TYR A 165 8.38 -20.96 2.80
N ALA A 166 7.09 -21.04 3.13
CA ALA A 166 6.47 -22.24 3.67
C ALA A 166 6.34 -23.39 2.65
N LYS A 167 6.49 -23.09 1.36
CA LYS A 167 6.44 -24.04 0.25
C LYS A 167 7.67 -23.85 -0.65
N ALA A 168 8.17 -24.94 -1.20
CA ALA A 168 9.17 -24.87 -2.27
C ALA A 168 8.44 -24.48 -3.58
N GLU A 169 8.78 -23.32 -4.14
CA GLU A 169 8.22 -22.83 -5.39
C GLU A 169 9.35 -22.50 -6.39
N LEU A 170 9.13 -22.83 -7.65
CA LEU A 170 9.97 -22.32 -8.71
C LEU A 170 9.72 -20.82 -8.87
N THR A 171 10.77 -20.03 -8.81
CA THR A 171 10.69 -18.58 -8.99
C THR A 171 11.79 -18.06 -9.89
N GLN A 172 11.56 -16.89 -10.48
CA GLN A 172 12.55 -16.15 -11.24
C GLN A 172 13.13 -15.05 -10.38
N ASN A 173 14.44 -14.89 -10.41
CA ASN A 173 15.16 -13.85 -9.73
C ASN A 173 15.54 -12.73 -10.70
N TYR A 174 15.42 -11.50 -10.23
CA TYR A 174 15.74 -10.28 -10.96
C TYR A 174 16.77 -9.49 -10.15
N LEU A 175 17.73 -8.88 -10.84
CA LEU A 175 18.67 -7.98 -10.21
C LEU A 175 18.04 -6.58 -10.13
N GLY A 176 17.66 -6.16 -8.94
CA GLY A 176 17.19 -4.80 -8.66
C GLY A 176 18.33 -3.79 -8.59
N HIS A 177 18.14 -2.69 -7.89
CA HIS A 177 19.19 -1.68 -7.72
C HIS A 177 20.32 -2.16 -6.79
N ASN A 178 19.99 -2.55 -5.55
CA ASN A 178 20.96 -3.08 -4.58
C ASN A 178 20.65 -4.51 -4.12
N TYR A 179 19.42 -4.96 -4.34
CA TYR A 179 18.96 -6.28 -3.88
C TYR A 179 18.56 -7.15 -5.06
N HIS A 180 18.55 -8.46 -4.83
CA HIS A 180 17.85 -9.39 -5.71
C HIS A 180 16.36 -9.34 -5.37
N TRP A 181 15.54 -9.52 -6.38
CA TRP A 181 14.10 -9.57 -6.30
C TRP A 181 13.62 -10.88 -6.91
N ARG A 182 12.61 -11.48 -6.36
CA ARG A 182 12.02 -12.71 -6.89
C ARG A 182 10.59 -12.47 -7.34
N LYS A 183 10.16 -13.20 -8.36
CA LYS A 183 8.74 -13.24 -8.73
C LYS A 183 7.92 -13.77 -7.57
N VAL A 184 6.79 -13.13 -7.30
CA VAL A 184 5.79 -13.56 -6.32
C VAL A 184 4.40 -13.49 -6.94
N ASN A 185 3.51 -14.35 -6.46
CA ASN A 185 2.11 -14.42 -6.93
C ASN A 185 1.12 -13.95 -5.86
N GLU A 186 1.61 -13.64 -4.67
CA GLU A 186 0.81 -13.20 -3.52
C GLU A 186 1.45 -11.97 -2.88
N THR A 187 0.63 -11.01 -2.47
CA THR A 187 1.07 -9.80 -1.74
C THR A 187 -0.03 -9.37 -0.76
N LEU A 188 0.26 -8.31 0.00
CA LEU A 188 -0.72 -7.55 0.77
C LEU A 188 -0.97 -6.18 0.11
N CYS A 189 -1.77 -5.32 0.75
CA CYS A 189 -2.19 -4.04 0.18
C CYS A 189 -1.09 -2.96 0.14
N THR A 190 0.15 -3.28 0.54
CA THR A 190 1.31 -2.39 0.40
C THR A 190 2.12 -2.78 -0.83
N PHE A 191 2.00 -2.01 -1.91
CA PHE A 191 2.65 -2.29 -3.20
C PHE A 191 2.89 -1.02 -4.02
N LEU A 192 3.86 -1.07 -4.94
CA LEU A 192 4.14 -0.01 -5.89
C LEU A 192 3.82 -0.50 -7.30
N THR A 193 3.15 0.31 -8.09
CA THR A 193 2.85 0.04 -9.50
C THR A 193 2.63 1.32 -10.29
N SER A 194 2.42 1.21 -11.59
CA SER A 194 2.10 2.36 -12.45
C SER A 194 0.60 2.63 -12.55
N LYS A 195 0.28 3.87 -12.95
CA LYS A 195 -1.08 4.24 -13.34
C LYS A 195 -1.62 3.36 -14.47
N GLU A 196 -0.74 2.94 -15.38
CA GLU A 196 -1.11 2.09 -16.50
C GLU A 196 -1.65 0.73 -16.03
N ILE A 197 -0.97 0.07 -15.10
CA ILE A 197 -1.43 -1.18 -14.48
C ILE A 197 -2.76 -0.96 -13.73
N ILE A 198 -2.89 0.13 -12.98
CA ILE A 198 -4.14 0.46 -12.27
C ILE A 198 -5.30 0.61 -13.26
N ASN A 199 -5.10 1.33 -14.37
CA ASN A 199 -6.13 1.51 -15.39
C ASN A 199 -6.47 0.21 -16.11
N LYS A 200 -5.45 -0.57 -16.50
CA LYS A 200 -5.59 -1.85 -17.21
C LYS A 200 -6.41 -2.87 -16.42
N TYR A 201 -6.23 -2.91 -15.10
CA TYR A 201 -6.88 -3.88 -14.21
C TYR A 201 -7.88 -3.22 -13.26
N TRP A 202 -8.44 -2.08 -13.64
CA TRP A 202 -9.36 -1.30 -12.80
C TRP A 202 -10.47 -2.14 -12.17
N ASP A 203 -11.14 -2.97 -12.96
CA ASP A 203 -12.26 -3.79 -12.49
C ASP A 203 -11.81 -4.82 -11.44
N LYS A 204 -10.59 -5.37 -11.56
CA LYS A 204 -10.03 -6.28 -10.58
C LYS A 204 -9.72 -5.55 -9.26
N TYR A 205 -9.08 -4.38 -9.33
CA TYR A 205 -8.81 -3.57 -8.14
C TYR A 205 -10.10 -3.15 -7.43
N ILE A 206 -11.09 -2.67 -8.17
CA ILE A 206 -12.39 -2.28 -7.59
C ILE A 206 -13.15 -3.47 -7.02
N SER A 207 -12.99 -4.68 -7.54
CA SER A 207 -13.65 -5.87 -6.98
C SER A 207 -13.23 -6.15 -5.52
N MET A 208 -11.99 -5.81 -5.11
CA MET A 208 -11.57 -5.85 -3.71
C MET A 208 -12.40 -4.94 -2.80
N CYS A 209 -12.85 -3.81 -3.36
CA CYS A 209 -13.61 -2.81 -2.61
C CYS A 209 -15.12 -3.09 -2.63
N LYS A 210 -15.57 -3.96 -3.53
CA LYS A 210 -16.98 -4.29 -3.67
C LYS A 210 -17.38 -5.42 -2.73
N LYS A 211 -16.59 -6.48 -2.67
CA LYS A 211 -16.85 -7.67 -1.86
C LYS A 211 -15.61 -8.05 -1.07
N GLU A 212 -15.78 -8.40 0.21
CA GLU A 212 -14.68 -8.91 1.00
C GLU A 212 -14.32 -10.32 0.55
N HIS A 213 -13.11 -10.49 0.06
CA HIS A 213 -12.54 -11.76 -0.38
C HIS A 213 -11.77 -12.45 0.75
N SER A 214 -11.44 -13.73 0.58
CA SER A 214 -10.56 -14.48 1.47
C SER A 214 -9.54 -15.27 0.64
N PRO A 215 -8.26 -14.86 0.60
CA PRO A 215 -7.71 -13.65 1.22
C PRO A 215 -8.28 -12.38 0.58
N PHE A 216 -8.22 -11.27 1.30
CA PHE A 216 -8.78 -9.98 0.85
C PHE A 216 -8.18 -9.55 -0.49
N GLU A 217 -6.89 -9.78 -0.71
CA GLU A 217 -6.09 -9.41 -1.87
C GLU A 217 -6.26 -10.35 -3.08
N LYS A 218 -7.10 -11.37 -2.99
CA LYS A 218 -7.28 -12.36 -4.06
C LYS A 218 -7.43 -11.76 -5.47
N PRO A 219 -8.22 -10.68 -5.71
CA PRO A 219 -8.29 -10.06 -7.02
C PRO A 219 -6.97 -9.49 -7.54
N MET A 220 -6.07 -9.07 -6.65
CA MET A 220 -4.71 -8.66 -7.03
C MET A 220 -3.85 -9.87 -7.43
N HIS A 221 -3.98 -10.99 -6.73
CA HIS A 221 -3.26 -12.21 -7.07
C HIS A 221 -3.62 -12.69 -8.50
N ASP A 222 -4.88 -12.54 -8.91
CA ASP A 222 -5.30 -12.81 -10.29
C ASP A 222 -4.60 -11.89 -11.33
N ILE A 223 -4.16 -10.69 -10.93
CA ILE A 223 -3.37 -9.79 -11.78
C ILE A 223 -1.96 -10.34 -11.94
N TYR A 224 -1.36 -10.88 -10.88
CA TYR A 224 0.02 -11.40 -10.89
C TYR A 224 0.21 -12.68 -11.73
N GLU A 225 -0.88 -13.36 -12.09
CA GLU A 225 -0.84 -14.41 -13.10
C GLU A 225 -0.47 -13.88 -14.50
N LYS A 226 -0.78 -12.60 -14.76
CA LYS A 226 -0.62 -11.93 -16.06
C LYS A 226 0.52 -10.91 -16.09
N GLU A 227 0.76 -10.26 -14.95
CA GLU A 227 1.75 -9.23 -14.79
C GLU A 227 2.87 -9.68 -13.84
N LEU A 228 4.06 -9.17 -14.07
CA LEU A 228 5.19 -9.46 -13.20
C LEU A 228 5.02 -8.70 -11.87
N CYS A 229 4.88 -9.45 -10.78
CA CYS A 229 5.02 -8.93 -9.42
C CYS A 229 6.29 -9.49 -8.81
N ILE A 230 7.12 -8.64 -8.19
CA ILE A 230 8.38 -9.03 -7.57
C ILE A 230 8.50 -8.50 -6.16
N SER A 231 9.20 -9.26 -5.30
CA SER A 231 9.48 -8.95 -3.90
C SER A 231 10.99 -9.03 -3.65
N PRO A 232 11.58 -8.15 -2.79
CA PRO A 232 13.01 -8.19 -2.51
C PRO A 232 13.40 -9.47 -1.77
N ILE A 233 14.59 -9.97 -2.05
CA ILE A 233 15.24 -11.02 -1.26
C ILE A 233 16.21 -10.32 -0.31
N PRO A 234 16.17 -10.58 1.02
CA PRO A 234 17.03 -9.96 2.01
C PRO A 234 18.52 -10.18 1.75
#